data_2e47098da7195444615b38eb07e860be
#
_entry.id   2e47098da7195444615b38eb07e860be
#
_cell.length_a   1.000
_cell.length_b   1.000
_cell.length_c   1.000
_cell.angle_alpha   90.00
_cell.angle_beta   90.00
_cell.angle_gamma   90.00
#
_symmetry.space_group_name_H-M   'P 1'
#
loop_
_entity.id
_entity.type
_entity.pdbx_description
1 polymer ?
#
loop_
_entity_poly.entity_id
_entity_poly.type
_entity_poly.pdbx_seq_one_letter_code
_entity_poly.pdbx_strand_id
1 'polypeptide(L)'
;MSTQIDPRGPRFGAAITSTLLAVTVFLSLDAATLAASHALLGVISVSFLWGALRGPANHPYGFLFRKLVRPRLTAPKELEDSAGPQFAQLVGLLVAGTGFVLGIFGVTAGITIAAAAAFFAAFLNAAFNYCLGCQIHVGLKRLKVIR
;
A
#
# COMPACT_ATOMS: atom_id res chain seq x y z
N MET A 1 -13.41 -6.35 -16.55
CA MET A 1 -12.26 -7.18 -16.98
C MET A 1 -11.08 -6.91 -16.06
N SER A 2 -10.57 -7.95 -15.43
CA SER A 2 -9.35 -7.83 -14.65
C SER A 2 -8.13 -7.70 -15.58
N THR A 3 -7.28 -6.72 -15.31
CA THR A 3 -6.05 -6.52 -16.07
C THR A 3 -4.96 -7.41 -15.49
N GLN A 4 -4.28 -8.15 -16.33
CA GLN A 4 -3.15 -8.98 -15.92
C GLN A 4 -1.90 -8.10 -15.77
N ILE A 5 -1.21 -8.24 -14.65
CA ILE A 5 -0.02 -7.46 -14.30
C ILE A 5 1.15 -8.35 -13.87
N ASP A 6 2.36 -7.82 -13.98
CA ASP A 6 3.56 -8.43 -13.43
C ASP A 6 3.55 -8.34 -11.90
N PRO A 7 3.52 -9.46 -11.16
CA PRO A 7 3.41 -9.45 -9.69
C PRO A 7 4.59 -8.74 -8.99
N ARG A 8 5.71 -8.57 -9.66
CA ARG A 8 6.87 -7.85 -9.14
C ARG A 8 6.62 -6.33 -9.04
N GLY A 9 5.69 -5.78 -9.84
CA GLY A 9 5.30 -4.37 -9.79
C GLY A 9 4.66 -3.99 -8.46
N PRO A 10 3.58 -4.64 -8.01
CA PRO A 10 3.00 -4.42 -6.68
C PRO A 10 3.99 -4.63 -5.54
N ARG A 11 4.89 -5.60 -5.61
CA ARG A 11 5.95 -5.81 -4.62
C ARG A 11 6.93 -4.65 -4.55
N PHE A 12 7.33 -4.12 -5.69
CA PHE A 12 8.18 -2.93 -5.76
C PHE A 12 7.48 -1.71 -5.11
N GLY A 13 6.20 -1.49 -5.43
CA GLY A 13 5.39 -0.46 -4.79
C GLY A 13 5.27 -0.66 -3.27
N ALA A 14 5.06 -1.91 -2.83
CA ALA A 14 5.01 -2.26 -1.42
C ALA A 14 6.35 -1.99 -0.69
N ALA A 15 7.48 -2.22 -1.34
CA ALA A 15 8.80 -1.89 -0.79
C ALA A 15 8.97 -0.39 -0.56
N ILE A 16 8.56 0.44 -1.52
CA ILE A 16 8.58 1.91 -1.37
C ILE A 16 7.63 2.32 -0.23
N THR A 17 6.40 1.83 -0.25
CA THR A 17 5.38 2.16 0.75
C THR A 17 5.81 1.75 2.15
N SER A 18 6.37 0.55 2.33
CA SER A 18 6.86 0.10 3.63
C SER A 18 8.01 0.97 4.16
N THR A 19 8.90 1.41 3.29
CA THR A 19 9.98 2.34 3.66
C THR A 19 9.41 3.68 4.13
N LEU A 20 8.46 4.25 3.39
CA LEU A 20 7.81 5.51 3.77
C LEU A 20 7.01 5.37 5.08
N LEU A 21 6.34 4.24 5.27
CA LEU A 21 5.60 3.97 6.51
C LEU A 21 6.54 3.76 7.71
N ALA A 22 7.69 3.10 7.52
CA ALA A 22 8.71 3.00 8.57
C ALA A 22 9.21 4.39 8.99
N VAL A 23 9.48 5.27 8.03
CA VAL A 23 9.84 6.67 8.32
C VAL A 23 8.70 7.38 9.06
N THR A 24 7.45 7.18 8.62
CA THR A 24 6.28 7.76 9.29
C THR A 24 6.17 7.32 10.75
N VAL A 25 6.33 6.03 11.03
CA VAL A 25 6.35 5.51 12.42
C VAL A 25 7.46 6.16 13.22
N PHE A 26 8.67 6.18 12.69
CA PHE A 26 9.82 6.78 13.37
C PHE A 26 9.60 8.26 13.71
N LEU A 27 9.11 9.04 12.75
CA LEU A 27 8.79 10.45 12.95
C LEU A 27 7.64 10.69 13.92
N SER A 28 6.73 9.73 14.08
CA SER A 28 5.59 9.87 15.00
C SER A 28 5.93 9.67 16.47
N LEU A 29 7.16 9.20 16.76
CA LEU A 29 7.61 8.94 18.14
C LEU A 29 8.12 10.19 18.85
N ASP A 30 8.39 11.25 18.12
CA ASP A 30 8.88 12.52 18.65
C ASP A 30 7.89 13.65 18.35
N ALA A 31 7.56 14.43 19.37
CA ALA A 31 6.66 15.56 19.25
C ALA A 31 7.16 16.62 18.23
N ALA A 32 8.48 16.81 18.11
CA ALA A 32 9.08 17.76 17.17
C ALA A 32 8.85 17.36 15.72
N THR A 33 8.74 16.07 15.42
CA THR A 33 8.57 15.55 14.06
C THR A 33 7.15 15.02 13.77
N LEU A 34 6.26 15.12 14.73
CA LEU A 34 4.89 14.60 14.63
C LEU A 34 4.11 15.23 13.46
N ALA A 35 4.27 16.53 13.22
CA ALA A 35 3.62 17.20 12.08
C ALA A 35 4.10 16.65 10.73
N ALA A 36 5.40 16.38 10.62
CA ALA A 36 5.98 15.75 9.43
C ALA A 36 5.47 14.32 9.24
N SER A 37 5.36 13.54 10.32
CA SER A 37 4.75 12.21 10.29
C SER A 37 3.30 12.25 9.80
N HIS A 38 2.50 13.17 10.31
CA HIS A 38 1.10 13.34 9.90
C HIS A 38 0.99 13.72 8.42
N ALA A 39 1.81 14.68 7.96
CA ALA A 39 1.84 15.07 6.55
C ALA A 39 2.24 13.90 5.63
N LEU A 40 3.26 13.13 6.03
CA LEU A 40 3.71 11.96 5.26
C LEU A 40 2.63 10.88 5.20
N LEU A 41 1.92 10.61 6.31
CA LEU A 41 0.79 9.68 6.31
C LEU A 41 -0.33 10.14 5.38
N GLY A 42 -0.58 11.44 5.29
CA GLY A 42 -1.51 12.04 4.32
C GLY A 42 -1.09 11.77 2.87
N VAL A 43 0.17 11.97 2.54
CA VAL A 43 0.73 11.68 1.21
C VAL A 43 0.59 10.19 0.87
N ILE A 44 0.90 9.31 1.82
CA ILE A 44 0.74 7.85 1.65
C ILE A 44 -0.74 7.50 1.44
N SER A 45 -1.66 8.12 2.18
CA SER A 45 -3.10 7.90 2.02
C SER A 45 -3.59 8.31 0.62
N VAL A 46 -3.10 9.43 0.08
CA VAL A 46 -3.38 9.87 -1.31
C VAL A 46 -2.81 8.85 -2.31
N SER A 47 -1.63 8.32 -2.06
CA SER A 47 -1.03 7.27 -2.89
C SER A 47 -1.90 6.00 -2.92
N PHE A 48 -2.40 5.56 -1.75
CA PHE A 48 -3.33 4.44 -1.66
C PHE A 48 -4.65 4.72 -2.38
N LEU A 49 -5.20 5.93 -2.24
CA LEU A 49 -6.40 6.35 -2.95
C LEU A 49 -6.21 6.26 -4.47
N TRP A 50 -5.08 6.74 -4.97
CA TRP A 50 -4.74 6.64 -6.39
C TRP A 50 -4.73 5.17 -6.87
N GLY A 51 -4.04 4.30 -6.12
CA GLY A 51 -3.97 2.86 -6.42
C GLY A 51 -5.33 2.18 -6.37
N ALA A 52 -6.17 2.53 -5.40
CA ALA A 52 -7.53 1.99 -5.28
C ALA A 52 -8.44 2.40 -6.45
N LEU A 53 -8.33 3.65 -6.92
CA LEU A 53 -9.19 4.17 -7.99
C LEU A 53 -8.70 3.80 -9.39
N ARG A 54 -7.38 3.84 -9.62
CA ARG A 54 -6.78 3.68 -10.94
C ARG A 54 -6.12 2.33 -11.18
N GLY A 55 -6.01 1.53 -10.13
CA GLY A 55 -5.35 0.23 -10.14
C GLY A 55 -3.82 0.33 -10.11
N PRO A 56 -3.14 -0.78 -9.78
CA PRO A 56 -1.67 -0.81 -9.60
C PRO A 56 -0.90 -0.53 -10.90
N ALA A 57 -1.47 -0.86 -12.06
CA ALA A 57 -0.84 -0.60 -13.36
C ALA A 57 -0.69 0.90 -13.67
N ASN A 58 -1.64 1.72 -13.22
CA ASN A 58 -1.66 3.18 -13.44
C ASN A 58 -1.12 3.97 -12.24
N HIS A 59 -0.65 3.28 -11.22
CA HIS A 59 -0.02 3.89 -10.06
C HIS A 59 1.36 4.45 -10.43
N PRO A 60 1.79 5.60 -9.86
CA PRO A 60 3.14 6.13 -10.10
C PRO A 60 4.26 5.13 -9.86
N TYR A 61 4.15 4.28 -8.83
CA TYR A 61 5.14 3.21 -8.58
C TYR A 61 5.14 2.13 -9.66
N GLY A 62 3.98 1.81 -10.21
CA GLY A 62 3.86 0.89 -11.35
C GLY A 62 4.52 1.44 -12.61
N PHE A 63 4.37 2.73 -12.87
CA PHE A 63 5.06 3.41 -13.95
C PHE A 63 6.58 3.40 -13.75
N LEU A 64 7.03 3.73 -12.54
CA LEU A 64 8.45 3.73 -12.19
C LEU A 64 9.05 2.32 -12.32
N PHE A 65 8.34 1.29 -11.86
CA PHE A 65 8.73 -0.10 -12.01
C PHE A 65 8.92 -0.47 -13.50
N ARG A 66 7.94 -0.17 -14.34
CA ARG A 66 8.00 -0.50 -15.77
C ARG A 66 9.15 0.21 -16.49
N LYS A 67 9.45 1.45 -16.10
CA LYS A 67 10.47 2.26 -16.77
C LYS A 67 11.90 1.94 -16.30
N LEU A 68 12.10 1.71 -15.02
CA LEU A 68 13.44 1.59 -14.42
C LEU A 68 13.83 0.16 -14.08
N VAL A 69 12.90 -0.65 -13.59
CA VAL A 69 13.20 -1.98 -13.03
C VAL A 69 12.94 -3.08 -14.05
N ARG A 70 11.78 -3.05 -14.69
CA ARG A 70 11.38 -4.10 -15.62
C ARG A 70 12.32 -4.33 -16.80
N PRO A 71 12.95 -3.29 -17.43
CA PRO A 71 13.91 -3.51 -18.51
C PRO A 71 15.16 -4.31 -18.11
N ARG A 72 15.46 -4.35 -16.79
CA ARG A 72 16.58 -5.09 -16.21
C ARG A 72 16.21 -6.50 -15.75
N LEU A 73 14.95 -6.87 -15.86
CA LEU A 73 14.43 -8.17 -15.44
C LEU A 73 14.03 -9.00 -16.66
N THR A 74 14.12 -10.33 -16.49
CA THR A 74 13.56 -11.29 -17.45
C THR A 74 12.04 -11.18 -17.48
N ALA A 75 11.40 -11.72 -18.55
CA ALA A 75 9.94 -11.80 -18.63
C ALA A 75 9.36 -12.47 -17.37
N PRO A 76 8.17 -12.01 -16.88
CA PRO A 76 7.54 -12.64 -15.73
C PRO A 76 7.11 -14.07 -16.08
N LYS A 77 7.33 -14.99 -15.14
CA LYS A 77 6.93 -16.40 -15.32
C LYS A 77 5.40 -16.56 -15.29
N GLU A 78 4.73 -15.72 -14.50
CA GLU A 78 3.29 -15.71 -14.31
C GLU A 78 2.80 -14.27 -14.25
N LEU A 79 1.57 -14.06 -14.67
CA LEU A 79 0.86 -12.78 -14.53
C LEU A 79 -0.19 -12.93 -13.43
N GLU A 80 -0.45 -11.84 -12.70
CA GLU A 80 -1.41 -11.78 -11.61
C GLU A 80 -2.59 -10.89 -11.98
N ASP A 81 -3.78 -11.23 -11.48
CA ASP A 81 -4.95 -10.38 -11.59
C ASP A 81 -4.76 -9.11 -10.75
N SER A 82 -4.93 -7.95 -11.38
CA SER A 82 -4.79 -6.65 -10.74
C SER A 82 -5.84 -6.36 -9.65
N ALA A 83 -6.95 -7.11 -9.61
CA ALA A 83 -8.04 -6.88 -8.66
C ALA A 83 -7.61 -7.08 -7.21
N GLY A 84 -6.76 -8.08 -6.93
CA GLY A 84 -6.22 -8.32 -5.60
C GLY A 84 -5.35 -7.17 -5.09
N PRO A 85 -4.28 -6.80 -5.81
CA PRO A 85 -3.46 -5.63 -5.46
C PRO A 85 -4.23 -4.31 -5.40
N GLN A 86 -5.22 -4.11 -6.26
CA GLN A 86 -6.09 -2.92 -6.20
C GLN A 86 -6.93 -2.89 -4.92
N PHE A 87 -7.49 -4.03 -4.52
CA PHE A 87 -8.20 -4.17 -3.25
C PHE A 87 -7.26 -3.92 -2.05
N ALA A 88 -6.02 -4.39 -2.12
CA ALA A 88 -5.01 -4.11 -1.11
C ALA A 88 -4.73 -2.60 -0.94
N GLN A 89 -4.76 -1.83 -2.03
CA GLN A 89 -4.67 -0.37 -1.97
C GLN A 89 -5.87 0.25 -1.22
N LEU A 90 -7.08 -0.28 -1.43
CA LEU A 90 -8.27 0.16 -0.69
C LEU A 90 -8.14 -0.12 0.81
N VAL A 91 -7.68 -1.31 1.19
CA VAL A 91 -7.42 -1.65 2.60
C VAL A 91 -6.36 -0.73 3.19
N GLY A 92 -5.26 -0.49 2.48
CA GLY A 92 -4.21 0.46 2.88
C GLY A 92 -4.76 1.89 3.09
N LEU A 93 -5.63 2.34 2.19
CA LEU A 93 -6.33 3.64 2.31
C LEU A 93 -7.18 3.70 3.57
N LEU A 94 -7.96 2.66 3.86
CA LEU A 94 -8.82 2.63 5.04
C LEU A 94 -7.99 2.71 6.33
N VAL A 95 -6.89 1.98 6.41
CA VAL A 95 -6.00 1.98 7.58
C VAL A 95 -5.25 3.31 7.71
N ALA A 96 -4.50 3.71 6.69
CA ALA A 96 -3.70 4.93 6.72
C ALA A 96 -4.57 6.18 6.78
N GLY A 97 -5.67 6.22 6.03
CA GLY A 97 -6.64 7.31 6.03
C GLY A 97 -7.32 7.50 7.37
N THR A 98 -7.67 6.41 8.06
CA THR A 98 -8.20 6.50 9.44
C THR A 98 -7.17 7.12 10.38
N GLY A 99 -5.92 6.68 10.33
CA GLY A 99 -4.85 7.28 11.13
C GLY A 99 -4.63 8.76 10.82
N PHE A 100 -4.69 9.13 9.56
CA PHE A 100 -4.59 10.54 9.13
C PHE A 100 -5.73 11.39 9.70
N VAL A 101 -6.98 10.91 9.60
CA VAL A 101 -8.15 11.61 10.14
C VAL A 101 -8.09 11.72 11.68
N LEU A 102 -7.70 10.65 12.37
CA LEU A 102 -7.49 10.70 13.83
C LEU A 102 -6.44 11.74 14.22
N GLY A 103 -5.38 11.86 13.43
CA GLY A 103 -4.36 12.90 13.64
C GLY A 103 -4.92 14.33 13.52
N ILE A 104 -5.86 14.58 12.60
CA ILE A 104 -6.55 15.87 12.48
C ILE A 104 -7.32 16.20 13.78
N PHE A 105 -7.93 15.20 14.41
CA PHE A 105 -8.66 15.38 15.68
C PHE A 105 -7.76 15.35 16.93
N GLY A 106 -6.42 15.35 16.74
CA GLY A 106 -5.46 15.37 17.85
C GLY A 106 -5.19 14.01 18.48
N VAL A 107 -5.71 12.91 17.92
CA VAL A 107 -5.43 11.55 18.40
C VAL A 107 -4.12 11.07 17.77
N THR A 108 -3.00 11.52 18.31
CA THR A 108 -1.65 11.29 17.75
C THR A 108 -1.26 9.81 17.73
N ALA A 109 -1.68 9.03 18.73
CA ALA A 109 -1.50 7.59 18.74
C ALA A 109 -2.12 6.89 17.50
N GLY A 110 -3.19 7.45 16.94
CA GLY A 110 -3.81 6.95 15.72
C GLY A 110 -2.87 6.99 14.52
N ILE A 111 -2.02 8.00 14.42
CA ILE A 111 -1.00 8.12 13.36
C ILE A 111 -0.01 6.95 13.46
N THR A 112 0.56 6.74 14.63
CA THR A 112 1.58 5.70 14.88
C THR A 112 1.00 4.30 14.65
N ILE A 113 -0.17 4.02 15.22
CA ILE A 113 -0.82 2.69 15.12
C ILE A 113 -1.19 2.38 13.66
N ALA A 114 -1.80 3.34 12.96
CA ALA A 114 -2.19 3.14 11.56
C ALA A 114 -0.96 2.97 10.65
N ALA A 115 0.07 3.79 10.84
CA ALA A 115 1.32 3.67 10.08
C ALA A 115 2.01 2.33 10.34
N ALA A 116 2.06 1.87 11.60
CA ALA A 116 2.64 0.58 11.95
C ALA A 116 1.86 -0.59 11.34
N ALA A 117 0.54 -0.58 11.42
CA ALA A 117 -0.31 -1.63 10.83
C ALA A 117 -0.14 -1.69 9.30
N ALA A 118 -0.18 -0.53 8.62
CA ALA A 118 0.05 -0.44 7.19
C ALA A 118 1.48 -0.86 6.81
N PHE A 119 2.48 -0.52 7.63
CA PHE A 119 3.87 -0.93 7.45
C PHE A 119 3.99 -2.47 7.43
N PHE A 120 3.43 -3.15 8.43
CA PHE A 120 3.49 -4.61 8.49
C PHE A 120 2.86 -5.26 7.25
N ALA A 121 1.71 -4.78 6.82
CA ALA A 121 1.04 -5.29 5.61
C ALA A 121 1.89 -5.07 4.35
N ALA A 122 2.46 -3.88 4.17
CA ALA A 122 3.31 -3.55 3.03
C ALA A 122 4.64 -4.31 3.08
N PHE A 123 5.23 -4.45 4.25
CA PHE A 123 6.48 -5.19 4.45
C PHE A 123 6.32 -6.69 4.15
N LEU A 124 5.24 -7.32 4.61
CA LEU A 124 4.95 -8.72 4.30
C LEU A 124 4.84 -8.95 2.78
N ASN A 125 4.19 -8.04 2.08
CA ASN A 125 4.10 -8.13 0.63
C ASN A 125 5.47 -7.94 -0.05
N ALA A 126 6.24 -6.96 0.39
CA ALA A 126 7.54 -6.66 -0.19
C ALA A 126 8.58 -7.76 0.06
N ALA A 127 8.69 -8.23 1.31
CA ALA A 127 9.71 -9.19 1.73
C ALA A 127 9.33 -10.64 1.43
N PHE A 128 8.08 -11.02 1.68
CA PHE A 128 7.62 -12.41 1.64
C PHE A 128 6.64 -12.70 0.51
N ASN A 129 6.33 -11.75 -0.35
CA ASN A 129 5.30 -11.87 -1.39
C ASN A 129 3.93 -12.28 -0.81
N TYR A 130 3.63 -11.86 0.41
CA TYR A 130 2.38 -12.14 1.10
C TYR A 130 1.51 -10.89 1.18
N CYS A 131 0.58 -10.77 0.24
CA CYS A 131 -0.33 -9.64 0.15
C CYS A 131 -1.57 -9.90 1.02
N LEU A 132 -1.63 -9.28 2.21
CA LEU A 132 -2.79 -9.41 3.12
C LEU A 132 -4.09 -8.97 2.46
N GLY A 133 -4.09 -7.84 1.75
CA GLY A 133 -5.27 -7.34 1.03
C GLY A 133 -5.73 -8.31 -0.05
N CYS A 134 -4.78 -8.94 -0.77
CA CYS A 134 -5.11 -9.96 -1.77
C CYS A 134 -5.76 -11.20 -1.12
N GLN A 135 -5.28 -11.62 0.05
CA GLN A 135 -5.86 -12.74 0.79
C GLN A 135 -7.27 -12.44 1.29
N ILE A 136 -7.49 -11.22 1.79
CA ILE A 136 -8.83 -10.75 2.18
C ILE A 136 -9.76 -10.74 0.96
N HIS A 137 -9.30 -10.23 -0.18
CA HIS A 137 -10.07 -10.21 -1.43
C HIS A 137 -10.49 -11.63 -1.87
N VAL A 138 -9.56 -12.58 -1.87
CA VAL A 138 -9.84 -13.98 -2.19
C VAL A 138 -10.82 -14.60 -1.19
N GLY A 139 -10.64 -14.32 0.10
CA GLY A 139 -11.54 -14.76 1.17
C GLY A 139 -12.97 -14.26 0.96
N LEU A 140 -13.14 -12.95 0.67
CA LEU A 140 -14.44 -12.34 0.40
C LEU A 140 -15.11 -12.91 -0.86
N LYS A 141 -14.33 -13.22 -1.91
CA LYS A 141 -14.85 -13.91 -3.09
C LYS A 141 -15.34 -15.32 -2.75
N ARG A 142 -14.60 -16.09 -1.94
CA ARG A 142 -15.01 -17.42 -1.50
C ARG A 142 -16.29 -17.39 -0.68
N LEU A 143 -16.48 -16.38 0.15
CA LEU A 143 -17.69 -16.16 0.94
C LEU A 143 -18.83 -15.53 0.13
N LYS A 144 -18.65 -15.30 -1.18
CA LYS A 144 -19.61 -14.66 -2.09
C LYS A 144 -20.09 -13.27 -1.65
N VAL A 145 -19.29 -12.58 -0.83
CA VAL A 145 -19.57 -11.19 -0.40
C VAL A 145 -19.30 -10.21 -1.53
N ILE A 146 -18.27 -10.49 -2.33
CA ILE A 146 -17.92 -9.72 -3.54
C ILE A 146 -17.83 -10.65 -4.76
N ARG A 147 -18.05 -10.09 -5.94
CA ARG A 147 -17.97 -10.80 -7.23
C ARG A 147 -16.60 -10.69 -7.86
#